data_5b17f1f8275a3d1f68dc69981cc2885b
#
_entry.id   5b17f1f8275a3d1f68dc69981cc2885b
#
_cell.length_a   1.000
_cell.length_b   1.000
_cell.length_c   1.000
_cell.angle_alpha   90.00
_cell.angle_beta   90.00
_cell.angle_gamma   90.00
#
_symmetry.space_group_name_H-M   'P 1'
#
loop_
_entity.id
_entity.type
_entity.pdbx_description
1 polymer ?
#
loop_
_entity_poly.entity_id
_entity_poly.type
_entity_poly.pdbx_seq_one_letter_code
_entity_poly.pdbx_strand_id
1 'polypeptide(L)'
;KYNTGNGGPAPEKVTEAIYARSKTIDRYKILDAPDIDLDTLGESRLGEMTVEVIDSVQDYQKLMESLFDFDRIRQFLTSGKRICIDSMHAVTGPYARAIFEQSLGAPQGTVV
;
A
#
# COMPACT_ATOMS: atom_id res chain seq x y z
N LYS A 1 6.67 0.06 -10.99
CA LYS A 1 5.47 0.25 -11.82
C LYS A 1 5.14 1.73 -11.89
N TYR A 2 4.82 2.24 -13.08
CA TYR A 2 4.50 3.65 -13.28
C TYR A 2 3.00 3.82 -13.55
N ASN A 3 2.36 4.69 -12.81
CA ASN A 3 0.95 5.07 -13.01
C ASN A 3 0.87 6.51 -13.52
N THR A 4 -0.09 6.78 -14.38
CA THR A 4 -0.38 8.13 -14.88
C THR A 4 -1.21 8.93 -13.87
N GLY A 5 -1.39 10.24 -14.13
CA GLY A 5 -2.07 11.14 -13.19
C GLY A 5 -3.53 10.79 -12.87
N ASN A 6 -4.17 9.94 -13.69
CA ASN A 6 -5.51 9.42 -13.41
C ASN A 6 -5.51 8.13 -12.55
N GLY A 7 -4.34 7.71 -12.03
CA GLY A 7 -4.19 6.49 -11.24
C GLY A 7 -4.10 5.19 -12.04
N GLY A 8 -4.33 5.24 -13.35
CA GLY A 8 -4.27 4.07 -14.23
C GLY A 8 -2.83 3.66 -14.60
N PRO A 9 -2.65 2.45 -15.14
CA PRO A 9 -1.34 2.01 -15.61
C PRO A 9 -0.86 2.88 -16.77
N ALA A 10 0.46 3.06 -16.88
CA ALA A 10 1.05 3.84 -17.95
C ALA A 10 0.79 3.21 -19.32
N PRO A 11 0.42 4.03 -20.33
CA PRO A 11 0.34 3.58 -21.71
C PRO A 11 1.69 3.05 -22.22
N GLU A 12 1.66 2.15 -23.21
CA GLU A 12 2.85 1.52 -23.78
C GLU A 12 3.88 2.55 -24.27
N LYS A 13 3.44 3.62 -24.92
CA LYS A 13 4.32 4.72 -25.34
C LYS A 13 5.15 5.32 -24.20
N VAL A 14 4.58 5.42 -23.00
CA VAL A 14 5.28 5.94 -21.82
C VAL A 14 6.29 4.92 -21.29
N THR A 15 5.89 3.66 -21.19
CA THR A 15 6.78 2.59 -20.73
C THR A 15 7.93 2.31 -21.68
N GLU A 16 7.69 2.40 -23.00
CA GLU A 16 8.74 2.31 -24.02
C GLU A 16 9.75 3.47 -23.93
N ALA A 17 9.26 4.70 -23.70
CA ALA A 17 10.14 5.85 -23.51
C ALA A 17 11.00 5.71 -22.24
N ILE A 18 10.43 5.20 -21.13
CA ILE A 18 11.16 4.91 -19.90
C ILE A 18 12.22 3.83 -20.16
N TYR A 19 11.85 2.76 -20.86
CA TYR A 19 12.78 1.68 -21.21
C TYR A 19 13.90 2.16 -22.10
N ALA A 20 13.61 2.95 -23.14
CA ALA A 20 14.63 3.55 -23.99
C ALA A 20 15.61 4.42 -23.18
N ARG A 21 15.08 5.21 -22.23
CA ARG A 21 15.90 6.02 -21.34
C ARG A 21 16.79 5.17 -20.44
N SER A 22 16.28 4.06 -19.90
CA SER A 22 17.06 3.17 -19.03
C SER A 22 18.30 2.61 -19.71
N LYS A 23 18.27 2.40 -21.02
CA LYS A 23 19.43 1.92 -21.80
C LYS A 23 20.55 2.95 -21.95
N THR A 24 20.28 4.22 -21.72
CA THR A 24 21.25 5.32 -21.83
C THR A 24 21.79 5.78 -20.49
N ILE A 25 21.37 5.17 -19.39
CA ILE A 25 21.89 5.46 -18.05
C ILE A 25 23.26 4.82 -17.92
N ASP A 26 24.28 5.64 -17.74
CA ASP A 26 25.67 5.24 -17.56
C ASP A 26 26.17 5.37 -16.11
N ARG A 27 25.39 6.06 -15.28
CA ARG A 27 25.71 6.28 -13.86
C ARG A 27 24.46 6.58 -13.04
N TYR A 28 24.53 6.35 -11.74
CA TYR A 28 23.58 6.81 -10.75
C TYR A 28 24.33 7.45 -9.56
N LYS A 29 23.64 8.34 -8.86
CA LYS A 29 24.21 9.01 -7.70
C LYS A 29 23.67 8.35 -6.44
N ILE A 30 24.55 8.20 -5.45
CA ILE A 30 24.21 7.75 -4.11
C ILE A 30 24.66 8.81 -3.10
N LEU A 31 24.05 8.81 -1.95
CA LEU A 31 24.52 9.53 -0.79
C LEU A 31 25.17 8.53 0.16
N ASP A 32 26.40 8.80 0.58
CA ASP A 32 27.09 8.00 1.62
C ASP A 32 26.55 8.44 2.98
N ALA A 33 25.48 7.81 3.42
CA ALA A 33 24.78 8.08 4.66
C ALA A 33 24.17 6.76 5.19
N PRO A 34 23.89 6.66 6.51
CA PRO A 34 23.14 5.54 7.06
C PRO A 34 21.77 5.38 6.40
N ASP A 35 21.29 4.15 6.31
CA ASP A 35 19.97 3.85 5.84
C ASP A 35 18.90 4.51 6.72
N ILE A 36 17.80 4.92 6.09
CA ILE A 36 16.63 5.43 6.80
C ILE A 36 15.83 4.26 7.35
N ASP A 37 15.36 4.39 8.58
CA ASP A 37 14.37 3.49 9.15
C ASP A 37 13.03 3.67 8.41
N LEU A 38 12.61 2.64 7.67
CA LEU A 38 11.33 2.62 6.94
C LEU A 38 10.22 1.92 7.72
N ASP A 39 10.50 1.39 8.91
CA ASP A 39 9.52 0.70 9.76
C ASP A 39 8.83 1.66 10.74
N THR A 40 9.43 2.82 10.99
CA THR A 40 8.88 3.85 11.87
C THR A 40 8.24 4.98 11.05
N LEU A 41 6.92 5.23 11.30
CA LEU A 41 6.20 6.33 10.66
C LEU A 41 6.76 7.69 11.11
N GLY A 42 6.85 8.61 10.18
CA GLY A 42 7.28 9.99 10.45
C GLY A 42 8.33 10.49 9.47
N GLU A 43 8.89 11.66 9.78
CA GLU A 43 9.85 12.34 8.93
C GLU A 43 11.29 12.07 9.36
N SER A 44 12.16 11.86 8.38
CA SER A 44 13.61 11.74 8.53
C SER A 44 14.34 12.62 7.53
N ARG A 45 15.58 12.96 7.83
CA ARG A 45 16.44 13.74 6.91
C ARG A 45 17.49 12.84 6.28
N LEU A 46 17.59 12.92 4.94
CA LEU A 46 18.66 12.28 4.18
C LEU A 46 19.40 13.37 3.37
N GLY A 47 20.45 13.92 3.94
CA GLY A 47 21.09 15.12 3.41
C GLY A 47 20.11 16.30 3.42
N GLU A 48 19.87 16.89 2.25
CA GLU A 48 18.91 17.99 2.08
C GLU A 48 17.46 17.51 1.86
N MET A 49 17.25 16.22 1.59
CA MET A 49 15.94 15.64 1.33
C MET A 49 15.23 15.28 2.62
N THR A 50 13.94 15.57 2.70
CA THR A 50 13.05 15.04 3.71
C THR A 50 12.41 13.76 3.17
N VAL A 51 12.46 12.68 3.95
CA VAL A 51 11.80 11.42 3.68
C VAL A 51 10.70 11.23 4.72
N GLU A 52 9.48 11.11 4.27
CA GLU A 52 8.31 10.83 5.11
C GLU A 52 7.89 9.38 4.93
N VAL A 53 7.89 8.62 6.03
CA VAL A 53 7.35 7.26 6.08
C VAL A 53 5.90 7.35 6.53
N ILE A 54 4.99 6.95 5.64
CA ILE A 54 3.53 7.03 5.84
C ILE A 54 2.92 5.65 6.04
N ASP A 55 1.75 5.59 6.71
CA ASP A 55 0.92 4.41 6.73
C ASP A 55 0.19 4.26 5.39
N SER A 56 0.67 3.37 4.55
CA SER A 56 0.12 3.13 3.20
C SER A 56 -1.29 2.52 3.22
N VAL A 57 -1.75 1.98 4.35
CA VAL A 57 -3.05 1.30 4.48
C VAL A 57 -4.16 2.30 4.84
N GLN A 58 -3.85 3.30 5.66
CA GLN A 58 -4.85 4.17 6.28
C GLN A 58 -5.73 4.92 5.27
N ASP A 59 -5.13 5.49 4.22
CA ASP A 59 -5.89 6.25 3.22
C ASP A 59 -6.80 5.35 2.40
N TYR A 60 -6.33 4.15 2.05
CA TYR A 60 -7.15 3.16 1.36
C TYR A 60 -8.30 2.67 2.26
N GLN A 61 -8.04 2.41 3.52
CA GLN A 61 -9.06 2.02 4.50
C GLN A 61 -10.18 3.07 4.61
N LYS A 62 -9.81 4.35 4.79
CA LYS A 62 -10.77 5.47 4.82
C LYS A 62 -11.59 5.57 3.53
N LEU A 63 -10.95 5.35 2.37
CA LEU A 63 -11.67 5.32 1.11
C LEU A 63 -12.68 4.17 1.08
N MET A 64 -12.32 2.97 1.51
CA MET A 64 -13.24 1.82 1.58
C MET A 64 -14.40 2.10 2.54
N GLU A 65 -14.16 2.69 3.69
CA GLU A 65 -15.20 3.11 4.65
C GLU A 65 -16.18 4.12 4.05
N SER A 66 -15.72 4.98 3.14
CA SER A 66 -16.57 5.96 2.46
C SER A 66 -17.40 5.36 1.31
N LEU A 67 -16.94 4.26 0.71
CA LEU A 67 -17.57 3.65 -0.47
C LEU A 67 -18.52 2.50 -0.12
N PHE A 68 -18.31 1.83 1.01
CA PHE A 68 -19.04 0.63 1.40
C PHE A 68 -19.75 0.83 2.74
N ASP A 69 -20.91 0.19 2.90
CA ASP A 69 -21.66 0.16 4.16
C ASP A 69 -20.97 -0.81 5.15
N PHE A 70 -20.04 -0.29 5.92
CA PHE A 70 -19.28 -1.08 6.90
C PHE A 70 -20.16 -1.63 8.02
N ASP A 71 -21.24 -0.97 8.39
CA ASP A 71 -22.15 -1.47 9.42
C ASP A 71 -22.89 -2.71 8.94
N ARG A 72 -23.35 -2.72 7.70
CA ARG A 72 -23.99 -3.88 7.08
C ARG A 72 -23.01 -5.05 6.91
N ILE A 73 -21.78 -4.77 6.50
CA ILE A 73 -20.75 -5.80 6.37
C ILE A 73 -20.40 -6.39 7.74
N ARG A 74 -20.26 -5.54 8.76
CA ARG A 74 -20.00 -5.97 10.16
C ARG A 74 -21.10 -6.89 10.69
N GLN A 75 -22.36 -6.53 10.47
CA GLN A 75 -23.51 -7.39 10.83
C GLN A 75 -23.45 -8.75 10.11
N PHE A 76 -23.09 -8.77 8.84
CA PHE A 76 -22.90 -10.02 8.11
C PHE A 76 -21.77 -10.88 8.70
N LEU A 77 -20.63 -10.30 9.01
CA LEU A 77 -19.48 -11.01 9.58
C LEU A 77 -19.77 -11.57 10.98
N THR A 78 -20.59 -10.88 11.77
CA THR A 78 -20.98 -11.30 13.13
C THR A 78 -22.17 -12.27 13.13
N SER A 79 -22.82 -12.53 12.00
CA SER A 79 -23.97 -13.45 11.87
C SER A 79 -23.60 -14.95 11.88
N GLY A 80 -22.39 -15.30 12.32
CA GLY A 80 -21.91 -16.70 12.35
C GLY A 80 -21.32 -17.19 11.02
N LYS A 81 -21.15 -16.31 10.04
CA LYS A 81 -20.46 -16.65 8.81
C LYS A 81 -18.93 -16.66 9.04
N ARG A 82 -18.27 -17.63 8.43
CA ARG A 82 -16.81 -17.74 8.47
C ARG A 82 -16.23 -17.34 7.12
N ILE A 83 -15.26 -16.46 7.16
CA ILE A 83 -14.43 -16.12 5.99
C ILE A 83 -12.97 -16.38 6.34
N CYS A 84 -12.18 -16.66 5.33
CA CYS A 84 -10.73 -16.75 5.42
C CYS A 84 -10.16 -16.01 4.22
N ILE A 85 -9.23 -15.12 4.46
CA ILE A 85 -8.54 -14.35 3.44
C ILE A 85 -7.07 -14.72 3.50
N ASP A 86 -6.63 -15.45 2.51
CA ASP A 86 -5.22 -15.80 2.34
C ASP A 86 -4.60 -14.88 1.30
N SER A 87 -3.79 -13.95 1.76
CA SER A 87 -3.02 -13.05 0.89
C SER A 87 -1.68 -13.65 0.48
N MET A 88 -1.36 -14.84 0.92
CA MET A 88 -0.03 -15.46 0.76
C MET A 88 1.06 -14.47 1.23
N HIS A 89 2.03 -14.16 0.40
CA HIS A 89 3.04 -13.13 0.68
C HIS A 89 2.82 -11.84 -0.12
N ALA A 90 1.56 -11.59 -0.54
CA ALA A 90 1.23 -10.42 -1.33
C ALA A 90 1.07 -9.16 -0.47
N VAL A 91 1.25 -8.01 -1.09
CA VAL A 91 1.15 -6.68 -0.46
C VAL A 91 -0.22 -6.39 0.15
N THR A 92 -1.25 -7.16 -0.21
CA THR A 92 -2.64 -6.97 0.27
C THR A 92 -2.88 -7.46 1.70
N GLY A 93 -1.98 -8.25 2.29
CA GLY A 93 -2.13 -8.78 3.64
C GLY A 93 -2.38 -7.71 4.71
N PRO A 94 -1.52 -6.69 4.85
CA PRO A 94 -1.74 -5.58 5.80
C PRO A 94 -3.06 -4.85 5.58
N TYR A 95 -3.46 -4.61 4.33
CA TYR A 95 -4.75 -3.99 3.97
C TYR A 95 -5.94 -4.84 4.40
N ALA A 96 -5.90 -6.14 4.09
CA ALA A 96 -6.96 -7.05 4.47
C ALA A 96 -7.11 -7.12 6.00
N ARG A 97 -5.99 -7.20 6.73
CA ARG A 97 -6.00 -7.24 8.20
C ARG A 97 -6.59 -5.96 8.80
N ALA A 98 -6.16 -4.79 8.34
CA ALA A 98 -6.68 -3.51 8.82
C ALA A 98 -8.19 -3.36 8.56
N ILE A 99 -8.66 -3.77 7.37
CA ILE A 99 -10.06 -3.63 7.00
C ILE A 99 -10.93 -4.69 7.69
N PHE A 100 -10.61 -5.97 7.55
CA PHE A 100 -11.50 -7.04 8.01
C PHE A 100 -11.41 -7.29 9.51
N GLU A 101 -10.21 -7.37 10.08
CA GLU A 101 -10.04 -7.66 11.51
C GLU A 101 -10.20 -6.40 12.38
N GLN A 102 -9.58 -5.27 11.99
CA GLN A 102 -9.58 -4.07 12.83
C GLN A 102 -10.84 -3.23 12.63
N SER A 103 -11.21 -2.87 11.39
CA SER A 103 -12.37 -2.00 11.14
C SER A 103 -13.69 -2.73 11.13
N LEU A 104 -13.76 -3.89 10.51
CA LEU A 104 -15.01 -4.67 10.38
C LEU A 104 -15.26 -5.63 11.54
N GLY A 105 -14.26 -5.85 12.40
CA GLY A 105 -14.40 -6.69 13.58
C GLY A 105 -14.51 -8.19 13.30
N ALA A 106 -14.00 -8.66 12.17
CA ALA A 106 -13.84 -10.08 11.93
C ALA A 106 -12.90 -10.71 12.98
N PRO A 107 -13.10 -11.99 13.34
CA PRO A 107 -12.23 -12.65 14.31
C PRO A 107 -10.75 -12.58 13.89
N GLN A 108 -9.86 -12.46 14.87
CA GLN A 108 -8.42 -12.56 14.63
C GLN A 108 -8.08 -13.90 13.96
N GLY A 109 -7.22 -13.89 12.96
CA GLY A 109 -6.90 -15.06 12.13
C GLY A 109 -7.87 -15.26 10.95
N THR A 110 -8.75 -14.30 10.70
CA THR A 110 -9.54 -14.25 9.46
C THR A 110 -8.63 -14.00 8.26
N VAL A 111 -7.56 -13.24 8.46
CA VAL A 111 -6.53 -12.94 7.46
C VAL A 111 -5.27 -13.73 7.80
N VAL A 112 -4.83 -14.59 6.89
CA VAL A 112 -3.68 -15.48 7.02
C VAL A 112 -2.61 -15.16 5.97
#